data_9bcf3b32deb6f4a57065b7551894895f
#
_entry.id   9bcf3b32deb6f4a57065b7551894895f
#
_cell.length_a   1.000
_cell.length_b   1.000
_cell.length_c   1.000
_cell.angle_alpha   90.00
_cell.angle_beta   90.00
_cell.angle_gamma   90.00
#
_symmetry.space_group_name_H-M   'P 1'
#
loop_
_entity.id
_entity.type
_entity.pdbx_description
1 polymer ?
#
loop_
_entity_poly.entity_id
_entity_poly.type
_entity_poly.pdbx_seq_one_letter_code
_entity_poly.pdbx_strand_id
1 'polypeptide(L)'
;LLESCGVALAQLDAIAFGAGPGAFTGLRLACGVAQGLALGLGKPVIPVGNLEALASQCREGAVFVAADARMSEVYFAAYRRTPAGLEEVMAPACATPSEVRLPPEGTWFGFGTAFRAYQGTLVPGLGARLDGFDEAPVPLASSIARLAAKRFLRGEVVDPALAAPLYVRDKVALTTAERLARGGKA
;
A
#
# COMPACT_ATOMS: atom_id res chain seq x y z
N LEU A 1 -10.15 -7.76 -20.27
CA LEU A 1 -10.67 -8.36 -19.03
C LEU A 1 -12.20 -8.26 -18.97
N LEU A 2 -12.78 -7.05 -19.06
CA LEU A 2 -14.25 -6.90 -18.99
C LEU A 2 -14.93 -7.64 -20.14
N GLU A 3 -14.44 -7.49 -21.36
CA GLU A 3 -14.93 -8.19 -22.54
C GLU A 3 -14.86 -9.71 -22.38
N SER A 4 -13.74 -10.25 -21.86
CA SER A 4 -13.58 -11.67 -21.60
C SER A 4 -14.49 -12.22 -20.49
N CYS A 5 -15.05 -11.32 -19.66
CA CYS A 5 -16.03 -11.64 -18.62
C CYS A 5 -17.48 -11.34 -19.07
N GLY A 6 -17.69 -10.84 -20.29
CA GLY A 6 -19.01 -10.43 -20.77
C GLY A 6 -19.62 -9.23 -20.01
N VAL A 7 -18.78 -8.39 -19.39
CA VAL A 7 -19.20 -7.22 -18.60
C VAL A 7 -18.94 -5.94 -19.36
N ALA A 8 -19.97 -5.11 -19.55
CA ALA A 8 -19.82 -3.79 -20.13
C ALA A 8 -19.34 -2.78 -19.05
N LEU A 9 -18.58 -1.76 -19.46
CA LEU A 9 -18.12 -0.67 -18.58
C LEU A 9 -19.28 -0.02 -17.80
N ALA A 10 -20.42 0.19 -18.43
CA ALA A 10 -21.61 0.78 -17.81
C ALA A 10 -22.21 -0.06 -16.65
N GLN A 11 -21.88 -1.35 -16.58
CA GLN A 11 -22.35 -2.26 -15.54
C GLN A 11 -21.47 -2.22 -14.27
N LEU A 12 -20.35 -1.48 -14.30
CA LEU A 12 -19.52 -1.28 -13.11
C LEU A 12 -20.23 -0.35 -12.12
N ASP A 13 -20.16 -0.66 -10.84
CA ASP A 13 -20.75 0.14 -9.75
C ASP A 13 -19.76 1.22 -9.24
N ALA A 14 -18.47 0.96 -9.29
CA ALA A 14 -17.42 1.85 -8.85
C ALA A 14 -16.08 1.54 -9.54
N ILE A 15 -15.13 2.47 -9.49
CA ILE A 15 -13.75 2.27 -9.93
C ILE A 15 -12.83 2.27 -8.70
N ALA A 16 -12.10 1.17 -8.48
CA ALA A 16 -11.14 1.09 -7.41
C ALA A 16 -9.70 1.22 -7.92
N PHE A 17 -8.81 1.81 -7.11
CA PHE A 17 -7.39 1.89 -7.43
C PHE A 17 -6.52 1.75 -6.18
N GLY A 18 -5.28 1.30 -6.38
CA GLY A 18 -4.25 1.29 -5.33
C GLY A 18 -3.76 2.71 -5.07
N ALA A 19 -4.19 3.29 -3.96
CA ALA A 19 -3.92 4.69 -3.64
C ALA A 19 -2.49 4.93 -3.10
N GLY A 20 -1.80 3.87 -2.66
CA GLY A 20 -0.45 3.99 -2.10
C GLY A 20 -0.31 3.36 -0.70
N PRO A 21 0.88 3.51 -0.11
CA PRO A 21 2.10 4.11 -0.66
C PRO A 21 2.71 3.30 -1.81
N GLY A 22 3.58 3.95 -2.61
CA GLY A 22 4.23 3.33 -3.76
C GLY A 22 4.99 4.32 -4.65
N ALA A 23 5.34 3.88 -5.86
CA ALA A 23 6.06 4.71 -6.82
C ALA A 23 5.24 5.94 -7.23
N PHE A 24 5.83 7.12 -7.08
CA PHE A 24 5.19 8.42 -7.28
C PHE A 24 4.43 8.56 -8.62
N THR A 25 5.09 8.22 -9.73
CA THR A 25 4.48 8.28 -11.06
C THR A 25 3.35 7.26 -11.21
N GLY A 26 3.55 6.03 -10.70
CA GLY A 26 2.56 4.97 -10.78
C GLY A 26 1.28 5.30 -10.00
N LEU A 27 1.40 5.89 -8.81
CA LEU A 27 0.25 6.30 -8.00
C LEU A 27 -0.58 7.39 -8.69
N ARG A 28 0.07 8.38 -9.28
CA ARG A 28 -0.62 9.45 -10.02
C ARG A 28 -1.30 8.94 -11.28
N LEU A 29 -0.64 8.04 -12.02
CA LEU A 29 -1.22 7.40 -13.19
C LEU A 29 -2.47 6.58 -12.80
N ALA A 30 -2.37 5.75 -11.77
CA ALA A 30 -3.49 4.94 -11.28
C ALA A 30 -4.67 5.82 -10.85
N CYS A 31 -4.40 6.89 -10.09
CA CYS A 31 -5.41 7.85 -9.66
C CYS A 31 -6.06 8.55 -10.85
N GLY A 32 -5.26 9.10 -11.78
CA GLY A 32 -5.79 9.81 -12.95
C GLY A 32 -6.61 8.93 -13.88
N VAL A 33 -6.19 7.67 -14.08
CA VAL A 33 -6.97 6.68 -14.86
C VAL A 33 -8.29 6.36 -14.15
N ALA A 34 -8.25 6.14 -12.83
CA ALA A 34 -9.46 5.88 -12.04
C ALA A 34 -10.43 7.06 -12.08
N GLN A 35 -9.93 8.29 -11.92
CA GLN A 35 -10.71 9.52 -12.04
C GLN A 35 -11.37 9.65 -13.42
N GLY A 36 -10.58 9.49 -14.49
CA GLY A 36 -11.08 9.62 -15.87
C GLY A 36 -12.17 8.61 -16.20
N LEU A 37 -11.98 7.34 -15.82
CA LEU A 37 -12.98 6.29 -16.01
C LEU A 37 -14.25 6.58 -15.19
N ALA A 38 -14.08 6.92 -13.91
CA ALA A 38 -15.20 7.17 -13.02
C ALA A 38 -16.04 8.38 -13.46
N LEU A 39 -15.40 9.48 -13.84
CA LEU A 39 -16.08 10.66 -14.39
C LEU A 39 -16.85 10.33 -15.66
N GLY A 40 -16.21 9.62 -16.61
CA GLY A 40 -16.87 9.22 -17.88
C GLY A 40 -18.07 8.28 -17.69
N LEU A 41 -18.10 7.49 -16.61
CA LEU A 41 -19.16 6.55 -16.28
C LEU A 41 -20.19 7.10 -15.29
N GLY A 42 -19.97 8.27 -14.70
CA GLY A 42 -20.79 8.78 -13.59
C GLY A 42 -20.77 7.89 -12.34
N LYS A 43 -19.61 7.27 -12.04
CA LYS A 43 -19.44 6.32 -10.93
C LYS A 43 -18.49 6.85 -9.86
N PRO A 44 -18.63 6.42 -8.60
CA PRO A 44 -17.68 6.79 -7.55
C PRO A 44 -16.35 6.07 -7.68
N VAL A 45 -15.34 6.59 -6.98
CA VAL A 45 -14.01 5.99 -6.85
C VAL A 45 -13.80 5.45 -5.45
N ILE A 46 -13.04 4.37 -5.34
CA ILE A 46 -12.67 3.76 -4.05
C ILE A 46 -11.14 3.62 -3.97
N PRO A 47 -10.46 4.51 -3.25
CA PRO A 47 -9.04 4.37 -2.98
C PRO A 47 -8.79 3.26 -1.96
N VAL A 48 -7.81 2.39 -2.24
CA VAL A 48 -7.41 1.29 -1.35
C VAL A 48 -5.91 1.39 -1.08
N GLY A 49 -5.50 1.26 0.17
CA GLY A 49 -4.09 1.25 0.56
C GLY A 49 -3.33 0.06 -0.02
N ASN A 50 -2.14 0.29 -0.59
CA ASN A 50 -1.33 -0.79 -1.15
C ASN A 50 -0.81 -1.75 -0.06
N LEU A 51 -0.46 -1.24 1.12
CA LEU A 51 -0.03 -2.08 2.25
C LEU A 51 -1.20 -2.89 2.81
N GLU A 52 -2.41 -2.32 2.86
CA GLU A 52 -3.63 -3.05 3.22
C GLU A 52 -3.94 -4.16 2.20
N ALA A 53 -3.78 -3.87 0.90
CA ALA A 53 -3.96 -4.86 -0.15
C ALA A 53 -2.95 -6.00 -0.03
N LEU A 54 -1.69 -5.72 0.34
CA LEU A 54 -0.70 -6.73 0.69
C LEU A 54 -1.14 -7.55 1.92
N ALA A 55 -1.50 -6.89 3.02
CA ALA A 55 -1.96 -7.55 4.24
C ALA A 55 -3.14 -8.50 3.98
N SER A 56 -4.03 -8.13 3.05
CA SER A 56 -5.20 -8.94 2.70
C SER A 56 -4.85 -10.30 2.07
N GLN A 57 -3.67 -10.43 1.48
CA GLN A 57 -3.16 -11.65 0.85
C GLN A 57 -2.53 -12.61 1.84
N CYS A 58 -2.01 -12.09 2.97
CA CYS A 58 -1.45 -12.91 4.03
C CYS A 58 -2.57 -13.66 4.78
N ARG A 59 -2.35 -14.92 5.14
CA ARG A 59 -3.32 -15.74 5.89
C ARG A 59 -3.12 -15.63 7.40
N GLU A 60 -1.98 -15.13 7.84
CA GLU A 60 -1.65 -14.98 9.26
C GLU A 60 -2.56 -13.97 9.96
N GLY A 61 -2.77 -14.19 11.27
CA GLY A 61 -3.65 -13.38 12.10
C GLY A 61 -3.13 -11.96 12.36
N ALA A 62 -1.81 -11.82 12.53
CA ALA A 62 -1.13 -10.55 12.73
C ALA A 62 -0.02 -10.40 11.69
N VAL A 63 -0.13 -9.42 10.80
CA VAL A 63 0.78 -9.22 9.69
C VAL A 63 1.43 -7.84 9.75
N PHE A 64 2.77 -7.84 9.68
CA PHE A 64 3.58 -6.66 9.51
C PHE A 64 4.00 -6.54 8.05
N VAL A 65 3.40 -5.61 7.34
CA VAL A 65 3.70 -5.40 5.92
C VAL A 65 4.88 -4.45 5.78
N ALA A 66 5.85 -4.84 4.95
CA ALA A 66 7.02 -4.00 4.66
C ALA A 66 7.37 -4.09 3.17
N ALA A 67 7.27 -2.98 2.46
CA ALA A 67 7.56 -2.86 1.04
C ALA A 67 8.79 -1.97 0.79
N ASP A 68 9.63 -2.35 -0.16
CA ASP A 68 10.78 -1.53 -0.58
C ASP A 68 10.27 -0.19 -1.15
N ALA A 69 10.61 0.90 -0.47
CA ALA A 69 10.25 2.27 -0.86
C ALA A 69 11.30 2.93 -1.77
N ARG A 70 12.35 2.18 -2.16
CA ARG A 70 13.53 2.71 -2.81
C ARG A 70 14.28 3.73 -1.93
N MET A 71 15.41 4.26 -2.42
CA MET A 71 16.20 5.27 -1.70
C MET A 71 16.61 4.84 -0.28
N SER A 72 16.83 3.52 -0.07
CA SER A 72 17.16 2.92 1.23
C SER A 72 16.09 3.14 2.30
N GLU A 73 14.82 3.15 1.91
CA GLU A 73 13.67 3.28 2.81
C GLU A 73 12.66 2.15 2.63
N VAL A 74 11.79 2.00 3.61
CA VAL A 74 10.74 0.98 3.69
C VAL A 74 9.41 1.66 3.96
N TYR A 75 8.40 1.36 3.15
CA TYR A 75 7.00 1.59 3.52
C TYR A 75 6.52 0.44 4.38
N PHE A 76 5.95 0.71 5.54
CA PHE A 76 5.46 -0.33 6.43
C PHE A 76 4.17 0.05 7.14
N ALA A 77 3.42 -0.96 7.55
CA ALA A 77 2.19 -0.87 8.33
C ALA A 77 1.94 -2.20 9.03
N ALA A 78 1.06 -2.24 10.02
CA ALA A 78 0.68 -3.47 10.70
C ALA A 78 -0.83 -3.62 10.74
N TYR A 79 -1.29 -4.83 10.46
CA TYR A 79 -2.71 -5.17 10.42
C TYR A 79 -2.98 -6.45 11.22
N ARG A 80 -4.16 -6.50 11.84
CA ARG A 80 -4.66 -7.71 12.49
C ARG A 80 -5.91 -8.20 11.77
N ARG A 81 -5.99 -9.49 11.52
CA ARG A 81 -7.16 -10.11 10.93
C ARG A 81 -8.21 -10.34 12.01
N THR A 82 -9.41 -9.83 11.77
CA THR A 82 -10.58 -10.00 12.62
C THR A 82 -11.73 -10.62 11.81
N PRO A 83 -12.82 -11.09 12.44
CA PRO A 83 -14.01 -11.52 11.72
C PRO A 83 -14.63 -10.43 10.83
N ALA A 84 -14.45 -9.15 11.20
CA ALA A 84 -14.94 -8.00 10.42
C ALA A 84 -14.03 -7.65 9.23
N GLY A 85 -12.79 -8.14 9.21
CA GLY A 85 -11.81 -7.84 8.16
C GLY A 85 -10.41 -7.56 8.69
N LEU A 86 -9.68 -6.68 8.04
CA LEU A 86 -8.38 -6.20 8.52
C LEU A 86 -8.58 -4.95 9.39
N GLU A 87 -8.02 -5.00 10.57
CA GLU A 87 -7.89 -3.86 11.49
C GLU A 87 -6.48 -3.29 11.37
N GLU A 88 -6.36 -1.99 11.16
CA GLU A 88 -5.09 -1.28 11.15
C GLU A 88 -4.60 -1.10 12.59
N VAL A 89 -3.46 -1.72 12.94
CA VAL A 89 -2.82 -1.60 14.25
C VAL A 89 -1.72 -0.55 14.22
N MET A 90 -1.08 -0.37 13.07
CA MET A 90 -0.08 0.66 12.82
C MET A 90 -0.32 1.24 11.44
N ALA A 91 -0.53 2.55 11.40
CA ALA A 91 -0.75 3.28 10.16
C ALA A 91 0.45 3.20 9.21
N PRO A 92 0.23 3.33 7.88
CA PRO A 92 1.31 3.39 6.91
C PRO A 92 2.35 4.46 7.24
N ALA A 93 3.61 4.07 7.28
CA ALA A 93 4.75 4.93 7.55
C ALA A 93 5.91 4.64 6.58
N CYS A 94 6.90 5.54 6.56
CA CYS A 94 8.13 5.40 5.79
C CYS A 94 9.33 5.70 6.68
N ALA A 95 10.33 4.82 6.69
CA ALA A 95 11.55 5.01 7.45
C ALA A 95 12.72 4.22 6.85
N THR A 96 13.94 4.48 7.32
CA THR A 96 15.08 3.62 6.99
C THR A 96 14.91 2.23 7.62
N PRO A 97 15.47 1.14 7.03
CA PRO A 97 15.32 -0.21 7.56
C PRO A 97 15.73 -0.36 9.03
N SER A 98 16.70 0.42 9.49
CA SER A 98 17.20 0.40 10.87
C SER A 98 16.25 1.08 11.86
N GLU A 99 15.36 1.94 11.40
CA GLU A 99 14.39 2.68 12.22
C GLU A 99 13.03 2.00 12.29
N VAL A 100 12.77 1.04 11.39
CA VAL A 100 11.49 0.29 11.36
C VAL A 100 11.33 -0.51 12.67
N ARG A 101 10.13 -0.45 13.25
CA ARG A 101 9.78 -1.16 14.49
C ARG A 101 8.44 -1.86 14.34
N LEU A 102 8.30 -3.01 15.00
CA LEU A 102 7.00 -3.67 15.16
C LEU A 102 6.13 -2.89 16.17
N PRO A 103 4.80 -3.03 16.09
CA PRO A 103 3.92 -2.58 17.17
C PRO A 103 4.40 -3.12 18.52
N PRO A 104 4.15 -2.39 19.64
CA PRO A 104 4.75 -2.72 20.95
C PRO A 104 4.36 -4.10 21.47
N GLU A 105 3.23 -4.64 21.07
CA GLU A 105 2.69 -5.89 21.58
C GLU A 105 2.51 -6.95 20.48
N GLY A 106 2.60 -8.23 20.89
CA GLY A 106 2.34 -9.39 20.05
C GLY A 106 3.52 -9.82 19.17
N THR A 107 3.32 -10.94 18.50
CA THR A 107 4.18 -11.47 17.45
C THR A 107 3.57 -11.18 16.09
N TRP A 108 4.40 -11.01 15.08
CA TRP A 108 3.99 -10.53 13.76
C TRP A 108 4.63 -11.36 12.66
N PHE A 109 3.85 -11.73 11.65
CA PHE A 109 4.39 -12.33 10.45
C PHE A 109 4.75 -11.23 9.45
N GLY A 110 5.99 -11.25 8.96
CA GLY A 110 6.50 -10.29 7.98
C GLY A 110 5.98 -10.58 6.58
N PHE A 111 5.55 -9.55 5.81
CA PHE A 111 4.98 -9.76 4.50
C PHE A 111 5.34 -8.61 3.54
N GLY A 112 6.14 -8.89 2.50
CA GLY A 112 6.46 -7.90 1.47
C GLY A 112 7.93 -7.81 1.07
N THR A 113 8.18 -7.02 0.04
CA THR A 113 9.46 -6.97 -0.70
C THR A 113 10.63 -6.39 0.09
N ALA A 114 10.39 -5.65 1.17
CA ALA A 114 11.45 -5.11 2.01
C ALA A 114 12.23 -6.21 2.74
N PHE A 115 11.59 -7.35 3.05
CA PHE A 115 12.27 -8.48 3.69
C PHE A 115 13.35 -9.08 2.79
N ARG A 116 13.18 -9.06 1.47
CA ARG A 116 14.24 -9.44 0.53
C ARG A 116 15.27 -8.33 0.33
N ALA A 117 14.82 -7.08 0.18
CA ALA A 117 15.69 -5.96 -0.15
C ALA A 117 16.63 -5.57 1.00
N TYR A 118 16.19 -5.73 2.25
CA TYR A 118 16.86 -5.25 3.44
C TYR A 118 16.96 -6.31 4.55
N GLN A 119 16.98 -7.60 4.20
CA GLN A 119 16.95 -8.71 5.14
C GLN A 119 17.98 -8.57 6.27
N GLY A 120 19.24 -8.24 5.92
CA GLY A 120 20.33 -8.15 6.88
C GLY A 120 20.21 -7.03 7.92
N THR A 121 19.35 -6.04 7.68
CA THR A 121 19.12 -4.93 8.62
C THR A 121 17.74 -5.02 9.24
N LEU A 122 16.72 -5.29 8.42
CA LEU A 122 15.32 -5.28 8.85
C LEU A 122 15.02 -6.43 9.81
N VAL A 123 15.37 -7.67 9.44
CA VAL A 123 15.04 -8.86 10.25
C VAL A 123 15.67 -8.82 11.63
N PRO A 124 17.00 -8.56 11.79
CA PRO A 124 17.58 -8.40 13.12
C PRO A 124 16.99 -7.25 13.93
N GLY A 125 16.64 -6.13 13.26
CA GLY A 125 16.04 -4.96 13.90
C GLY A 125 14.64 -5.21 14.47
N LEU A 126 13.87 -6.10 13.86
CA LEU A 126 12.54 -6.49 14.32
C LEU A 126 12.57 -7.53 15.45
N GLY A 127 13.65 -8.32 15.53
CA GLY A 127 13.97 -9.23 16.62
C GLY A 127 13.01 -10.42 16.76
N ALA A 128 12.97 -11.01 17.96
CA ALA A 128 12.28 -12.27 18.24
C ALA A 128 10.73 -12.19 18.12
N ARG A 129 10.16 -10.99 17.97
CA ARG A 129 8.71 -10.84 17.76
C ARG A 129 8.31 -10.95 16.29
N LEU A 130 9.27 -11.05 15.37
CA LEU A 130 9.03 -11.42 13.98
C LEU A 130 8.97 -12.95 13.87
N ASP A 131 7.77 -13.50 13.67
CA ASP A 131 7.51 -14.94 13.56
C ASP A 131 7.48 -15.38 12.08
N GLY A 132 8.65 -15.31 11.44
CA GLY A 132 8.80 -15.61 10.02
C GLY A 132 8.38 -14.48 9.08
N PHE A 133 8.62 -14.70 7.78
CA PHE A 133 8.24 -13.72 6.75
C PHE A 133 8.13 -14.35 5.35
N ASP A 134 7.35 -13.69 4.47
CA ASP A 134 7.32 -13.92 3.02
C ASP A 134 7.80 -12.64 2.31
N GLU A 135 8.81 -12.80 1.45
CA GLU A 135 9.53 -11.69 0.82
C GLU A 135 9.09 -11.38 -0.62
N ALA A 136 8.21 -12.20 -1.20
CA ALA A 136 7.84 -12.12 -2.61
C ALA A 136 6.54 -11.36 -2.93
N PRO A 137 5.59 -11.15 -2.00
CA PRO A 137 4.29 -10.61 -2.37
C PRO A 137 4.34 -9.15 -2.83
N VAL A 138 3.47 -8.87 -3.81
CA VAL A 138 3.22 -7.53 -4.34
C VAL A 138 1.72 -7.22 -4.30
N PRO A 139 1.29 -5.96 -4.23
CA PRO A 139 -0.12 -5.61 -4.26
C PRO A 139 -0.78 -6.10 -5.56
N LEU A 140 -1.88 -6.84 -5.44
CA LEU A 140 -2.65 -7.36 -6.58
C LEU A 140 -3.93 -6.54 -6.79
N ALA A 141 -4.27 -6.26 -8.05
CA ALA A 141 -5.52 -5.59 -8.40
C ALA A 141 -6.76 -6.35 -7.88
N SER A 142 -6.71 -7.68 -7.85
CA SER A 142 -7.77 -8.51 -7.26
C SER A 142 -7.96 -8.29 -5.75
N SER A 143 -6.88 -8.00 -5.02
CA SER A 143 -6.95 -7.66 -3.58
C SER A 143 -7.55 -6.26 -3.39
N ILE A 144 -7.14 -5.29 -4.22
CA ILE A 144 -7.74 -3.96 -4.27
C ILE A 144 -9.26 -4.07 -4.52
N ALA A 145 -9.67 -4.83 -5.55
CA ALA A 145 -11.09 -4.98 -5.88
C ALA A 145 -11.91 -5.62 -4.75
N ARG A 146 -11.39 -6.66 -4.07
CA ARG A 146 -12.07 -7.30 -2.94
C ARG A 146 -12.24 -6.38 -1.73
N LEU A 147 -11.23 -5.58 -1.41
CA LEU A 147 -11.32 -4.58 -0.34
C LEU A 147 -12.28 -3.47 -0.71
N ALA A 148 -12.20 -2.98 -1.94
CA ALA A 148 -13.10 -1.95 -2.46
C ALA A 148 -14.57 -2.40 -2.46
N ALA A 149 -14.87 -3.65 -2.84
CA ALA A 149 -16.24 -4.18 -2.80
C ALA A 149 -16.85 -4.10 -1.40
N LYS A 150 -16.07 -4.42 -0.36
CA LYS A 150 -16.52 -4.28 1.03
C LYS A 150 -16.76 -2.83 1.43
N ARG A 151 -15.89 -1.90 0.98
CA ARG A 151 -16.04 -0.45 1.21
C ARG A 151 -17.28 0.10 0.49
N PHE A 152 -17.50 -0.34 -0.74
CA PHE A 152 -18.66 0.05 -1.51
C PHE A 152 -19.97 -0.30 -0.79
N LEU A 153 -20.08 -1.54 -0.27
CA LEU A 153 -21.25 -1.99 0.48
C LEU A 153 -21.51 -1.20 1.77
N ARG A 154 -20.48 -0.53 2.31
CA ARG A 154 -20.58 0.36 3.48
C ARG A 154 -20.78 1.83 3.10
N GLY A 155 -20.86 2.14 1.80
CA GLY A 155 -20.97 3.51 1.31
C GLY A 155 -19.68 4.33 1.41
N GLU A 156 -18.53 3.68 1.63
CA GLU A 156 -17.20 4.31 1.73
C GLU A 156 -16.65 4.58 0.32
N VAL A 157 -17.21 5.57 -0.33
CA VAL A 157 -16.86 5.98 -1.70
C VAL A 157 -16.43 7.44 -1.73
N VAL A 158 -15.69 7.81 -2.76
CA VAL A 158 -15.15 9.17 -2.96
C VAL A 158 -15.62 9.70 -4.30
N ASP A 159 -15.97 10.98 -4.36
CA ASP A 159 -16.18 11.68 -5.61
C ASP A 159 -14.91 11.59 -6.47
N PRO A 160 -15.00 11.24 -7.76
CA PRO A 160 -13.83 11.15 -8.63
C PRO A 160 -12.95 12.40 -8.61
N ALA A 161 -13.54 13.59 -8.52
CA ALA A 161 -12.79 14.85 -8.46
C ALA A 161 -11.94 15.00 -7.18
N LEU A 162 -12.30 14.29 -6.10
CA LEU A 162 -11.61 14.32 -4.81
C LEU A 162 -10.66 13.14 -4.61
N ALA A 163 -10.62 12.18 -5.53
CA ALA A 163 -9.71 11.04 -5.43
C ALA A 163 -8.25 11.50 -5.48
N ALA A 164 -7.45 11.04 -4.54
CA ALA A 164 -6.03 11.40 -4.45
C ALA A 164 -5.17 10.21 -4.02
N PRO A 165 -3.88 10.18 -4.42
CA PRO A 165 -2.92 9.23 -3.89
C PRO A 165 -2.64 9.46 -2.40
N LEU A 166 -2.36 8.36 -1.68
CA LEU A 166 -1.86 8.38 -0.31
C LEU A 166 -0.35 8.58 -0.32
N TYR A 167 0.10 9.77 0.05
CA TYR A 167 1.51 10.07 0.22
C TYR A 167 1.91 9.87 1.69
N VAL A 168 2.83 8.94 1.93
CA VAL A 168 3.34 8.60 3.28
C VAL A 168 4.74 9.15 3.50
N ARG A 169 5.47 9.42 2.40
CA ARG A 169 6.79 10.03 2.47
C ARG A 169 6.67 11.56 2.41
N ASP A 170 7.13 12.24 3.45
CA ASP A 170 7.07 13.70 3.53
C ASP A 170 8.04 14.38 2.56
N LYS A 171 9.18 13.73 2.25
CA LYS A 171 10.23 14.30 1.42
C LYS A 171 10.57 13.38 0.25
N VAL A 172 10.11 13.73 -0.94
CA VAL A 172 10.28 12.92 -2.16
C VAL A 172 11.62 13.18 -2.87
N ALA A 173 12.25 14.33 -2.65
CA ALA A 173 13.53 14.71 -3.25
C ALA A 173 14.37 15.56 -2.30
N LEU A 174 15.68 15.35 -2.36
CA LEU A 174 16.63 16.26 -1.71
C LEU A 174 16.61 17.59 -2.43
N THR A 175 16.64 18.69 -1.68
CA THR A 175 16.92 20.01 -2.26
C THR A 175 18.30 20.02 -2.90
N THR A 176 18.56 20.97 -3.79
CA THR A 176 19.89 21.10 -4.43
C THR A 176 20.99 21.24 -3.38
N ALA A 177 20.74 22.01 -2.30
CA ALA A 177 21.69 22.17 -1.21
C ALA A 177 22.00 20.86 -0.48
N GLU A 178 20.98 20.05 -0.18
CA GLU A 178 21.16 18.74 0.49
C GLU A 178 21.84 17.71 -0.42
N ARG A 179 21.54 17.75 -1.74
CA ARG A 179 22.22 16.89 -2.71
C ARG A 179 23.69 17.22 -2.81
N LEU A 180 24.04 18.51 -2.87
CA LEU A 180 25.42 18.98 -2.88
C LEU A 180 26.16 18.61 -1.58
N ALA A 181 25.52 18.78 -0.43
CA ALA A 181 26.08 18.38 0.87
C ALA A 181 26.37 16.87 0.98
N ARG A 182 25.67 16.03 0.21
CA ARG A 182 25.90 14.57 0.11
C ARG A 182 26.85 14.18 -1.04
N GLY A 183 27.54 15.14 -1.66
CA GLY A 183 28.50 14.89 -2.75
C GLY A 183 27.86 14.68 -4.13
N GLY A 184 26.60 15.01 -4.31
CA GLY A 184 25.92 15.00 -5.61
C GLY A 184 26.38 16.18 -6.49
N LYS A 185 26.31 16.00 -7.81
CA LYS A 185 26.56 17.11 -8.77
C LYS A 185 25.30 17.98 -8.90
N ALA A 186 25.51 19.25 -9.17
CA ALA A 186 24.46 20.23 -9.46
C ALA A 186 23.67 19.87 -10.72
#